data_ff1110addae5d863943129b710aa1681
#
_entry.id   ff1110addae5d863943129b710aa1681
#
_cell.length_a   1.000
_cell.length_b   1.000
_cell.length_c   1.000
_cell.angle_alpha   90.00
_cell.angle_beta   90.00
_cell.angle_gamma   90.00
#
_symmetry.space_group_name_H-M   'P 1'
#
loop_
_entity.id
_entity.type
_entity.pdbx_description
1 polymer ?
#
loop_
_entity_poly.entity_id
_entity_poly.type
_entity_poly.pdbx_seq_one_letter_code
_entity_poly.pdbx_strand_id
1 'polypeptide(L)'
;MNLHRLALRSIFLLALASTLPVWADGQQIPAPEEFFGHVMGADRELARWDKLVDYYNMIGERSNRVQVVHMGPTTLGNPFLSIFISSPENLANLEEIKQMNEILQDPRGHSRDEIENAIENGKVVFVQSYGLHSTEVAASQSAAEIMYDFATRTDDGITEILENTVSILIPAFNPDGNVIVTDWYDRWVGTEYEGASPPELYHHYIGHDNNRDAFMQNTVESRYGAEIIFREWIPQGYIDHHQMGPYTARIYLPPYAEPIRPGGDPLVWREMSWYGAHIAYKMEEEDLPGAVNAAIYSGWGHFGFHWITPFHNIAGMLTESASARLATPLYVHPDQLGGSRQLPEYAEQTTFPSPWPGGWWHVRDIVERQIVATFSPLEIAAKNRETVLRNAYNKAHRQTQRGMEDDVKAYVIPANQHDVLTSLKMVNKLIGQGITVERSDQQFTHEGHVYAAGTHVVSLAQPKRGVIRWLLGQTYYPDNSYTRTAEGDPIRPYDMSADVLAEFMGVRVDPVS
;
A
#
# COMPACT_ATOMS: atom_id res chain seq x y z
N MET A 1 -16.72 -38.06 0.49
CA MET A 1 -15.54 -37.92 -0.39
C MET A 1 -14.59 -36.97 0.35
N ASN A 2 -13.51 -37.50 0.93
CA ASN A 2 -12.61 -36.69 1.79
C ASN A 2 -11.68 -35.88 0.92
N LEU A 3 -11.89 -34.56 0.87
CA LEU A 3 -10.97 -33.60 0.32
C LEU A 3 -9.91 -33.29 1.38
N HIS A 4 -8.70 -33.78 1.19
CA HIS A 4 -7.57 -33.36 2.01
C HIS A 4 -7.10 -31.97 1.55
N ARG A 5 -7.30 -31.00 2.43
CA ARG A 5 -6.69 -29.66 2.29
C ARG A 5 -5.19 -29.81 2.52
N LEU A 6 -4.40 -29.81 1.44
CA LEU A 6 -2.96 -29.64 1.52
C LEU A 6 -2.65 -28.14 1.60
N ALA A 7 -2.70 -27.59 2.82
CA ALA A 7 -1.98 -26.38 3.12
C ALA A 7 -0.49 -26.77 3.18
N LEU A 8 0.29 -26.44 2.15
CA LEU A 8 1.74 -26.42 2.25
C LEU A 8 2.10 -25.29 3.22
N ARG A 9 2.09 -25.59 4.51
CA ARG A 9 2.72 -24.77 5.53
C ARG A 9 4.22 -24.98 5.36
N SER A 10 4.89 -24.07 4.66
CA SER A 10 6.33 -23.89 4.79
C SER A 10 6.58 -23.38 6.20
N ILE A 11 6.77 -24.31 7.13
CA ILE A 11 7.17 -24.02 8.50
C ILE A 11 8.63 -23.55 8.42
N PHE A 12 8.85 -22.25 8.28
CA PHE A 12 10.06 -21.62 8.78
C PHE A 12 9.84 -21.43 10.29
N LEU A 13 10.14 -22.47 11.05
CA LEU A 13 10.34 -22.35 12.49
C LEU A 13 11.63 -21.53 12.70
N LEU A 14 11.53 -20.20 12.68
CA LEU A 14 12.44 -19.37 13.45
C LEU A 14 12.04 -19.56 14.92
N ALA A 15 12.81 -20.36 15.63
CA ALA A 15 12.79 -20.38 17.09
C ALA A 15 13.32 -19.00 17.56
N LEU A 16 12.42 -18.00 17.68
CA LEU A 16 12.70 -16.81 18.48
C LEU A 16 12.81 -17.28 19.93
N ALA A 17 14.04 -17.44 20.40
CA ALA A 17 14.32 -17.38 21.82
C ALA A 17 13.97 -15.95 22.24
N SER A 18 12.79 -15.75 22.84
CA SER A 18 12.40 -14.49 23.46
C SER A 18 13.25 -14.23 24.69
N THR A 19 14.44 -13.68 24.47
CA THR A 19 15.06 -12.86 25.49
C THR A 19 14.29 -11.54 25.46
N LEU A 20 13.36 -11.35 26.39
CA LEU A 20 12.78 -10.04 26.64
C LEU A 20 13.96 -9.06 26.83
N PRO A 21 14.06 -7.99 26.04
CA PRO A 21 15.09 -7.00 26.26
C PRO A 21 14.84 -6.40 27.64
N VAL A 22 15.83 -6.45 28.50
CA VAL A 22 15.87 -5.65 29.73
C VAL A 22 16.06 -4.22 29.24
N TRP A 23 14.99 -3.46 29.20
CA TRP A 23 15.01 -2.05 28.83
C TRP A 23 15.96 -1.31 29.77
N ALA A 24 17.05 -0.78 29.22
CA ALA A 24 17.92 0.12 29.95
C ALA A 24 17.14 1.43 30.14
N ASP A 25 16.66 1.63 31.36
CA ASP A 25 15.95 2.83 31.79
C ASP A 25 16.83 4.06 31.52
N GLY A 26 16.43 4.96 30.59
CA GLY A 26 16.92 6.32 30.53
C GLY A 26 17.83 6.76 29.38
N GLN A 27 18.01 6.02 28.30
CA GLN A 27 18.68 6.62 27.13
C GLN A 27 17.68 7.41 26.28
N GLN A 28 17.84 8.75 26.25
CA GLN A 28 17.03 9.65 25.44
C GLN A 28 17.16 9.29 23.95
N ILE A 29 16.03 9.20 23.24
CA ILE A 29 16.04 9.07 21.79
C ILE A 29 16.36 10.45 21.20
N PRO A 30 17.47 10.63 20.46
CA PRO A 30 17.79 11.90 19.84
C PRO A 30 16.77 12.23 18.77
N ALA A 31 16.42 13.52 18.65
CA ALA A 31 15.60 13.98 17.53
C ALA A 31 16.31 13.72 16.19
N PRO A 32 15.57 13.56 15.07
CA PRO A 32 16.20 13.38 13.74
C PRO A 32 17.26 14.42 13.44
N GLU A 33 17.00 15.70 13.70
CA GLU A 33 17.97 16.79 13.50
C GLU A 33 19.27 16.57 14.28
N GLU A 34 19.18 16.08 15.50
CA GLU A 34 20.35 15.79 16.35
C GLU A 34 21.16 14.59 15.80
N PHE A 35 20.47 13.56 15.29
CA PHE A 35 21.11 12.35 14.78
C PHE A 35 21.72 12.54 13.39
N PHE A 36 20.99 13.18 12.47
CA PHE A 36 21.42 13.37 11.09
C PHE A 36 22.26 14.65 10.89
N GLY A 37 22.19 15.61 11.82
CA GLY A 37 22.87 16.91 11.73
C GLY A 37 22.11 17.96 10.91
N HIS A 38 20.92 17.63 10.43
CA HIS A 38 20.03 18.53 9.69
C HIS A 38 18.56 18.13 9.93
N VAL A 39 17.65 19.07 9.75
CA VAL A 39 16.20 18.83 9.77
C VAL A 39 15.82 17.94 8.58
N MET A 40 14.93 16.97 8.78
CA MET A 40 14.43 16.15 7.68
C MET A 40 13.72 17.02 6.64
N GLY A 41 14.12 16.87 5.39
CA GLY A 41 13.66 17.73 4.30
C GLY A 41 14.37 19.07 4.19
N ALA A 42 15.49 19.27 4.88
CA ALA A 42 16.35 20.45 4.68
C ALA A 42 16.85 20.54 3.23
N ASP A 43 17.00 21.79 2.75
CA ASP A 43 17.50 22.02 1.40
C ASP A 43 18.89 21.43 1.20
N ARG A 44 19.06 20.67 0.14
CA ARG A 44 20.30 20.04 -0.29
C ARG A 44 20.84 18.95 0.63
N GLU A 45 20.00 18.44 1.54
CA GLU A 45 20.35 17.36 2.46
C GLU A 45 19.45 16.13 2.22
N LEU A 46 20.04 14.94 2.13
CA LEU A 46 19.33 13.67 2.03
C LEU A 46 19.91 12.66 2.98
N ALA A 47 19.05 12.03 3.79
CA ALA A 47 19.47 10.89 4.61
C ALA A 47 19.56 9.63 3.75
N ARG A 48 20.74 9.03 3.69
CA ARG A 48 21.03 7.78 2.98
C ARG A 48 20.49 6.58 3.78
N TRP A 49 20.11 5.52 3.07
CA TRP A 49 19.43 4.38 3.65
C TRP A 49 20.15 3.72 4.83
N ASP A 50 21.46 3.56 4.76
CA ASP A 50 22.25 2.98 5.86
C ASP A 50 22.14 3.81 7.16
N LYS A 51 22.13 5.14 7.06
CA LYS A 51 21.92 6.04 8.20
C LYS A 51 20.50 5.99 8.74
N LEU A 52 19.50 5.89 7.84
CA LEU A 52 18.11 5.67 8.24
C LEU A 52 17.93 4.36 8.99
N VAL A 53 18.55 3.27 8.53
CA VAL A 53 18.55 1.96 9.20
C VAL A 53 19.17 2.05 10.59
N ASP A 54 20.33 2.72 10.72
CA ASP A 54 20.98 2.93 12.03
C ASP A 54 20.03 3.66 13.01
N TYR A 55 19.35 4.71 12.51
CA TYR A 55 18.40 5.47 13.29
C TYR A 55 17.18 4.64 13.73
N TYR A 56 16.60 3.89 12.80
CA TYR A 56 15.44 3.04 13.10
C TYR A 56 15.77 1.93 14.09
N ASN A 57 16.91 1.28 13.93
CA ASN A 57 17.37 0.26 14.88
C ASN A 57 17.58 0.86 16.28
N MET A 58 18.22 2.02 16.36
CA MET A 58 18.40 2.74 17.64
C MET A 58 17.06 3.09 18.30
N ILE A 59 16.06 3.55 17.54
CA ILE A 59 14.73 3.82 18.11
C ILE A 59 14.10 2.51 18.60
N GLY A 60 14.17 1.43 17.83
CA GLY A 60 13.66 0.12 18.21
C GLY A 60 14.32 -0.45 19.47
N GLU A 61 15.61 -0.14 19.69
CA GLU A 61 16.33 -0.53 20.91
C GLU A 61 15.95 0.30 22.15
N ARG A 62 15.47 1.55 21.95
CA ARG A 62 15.21 2.50 23.03
C ARG A 62 13.74 2.74 23.33
N SER A 63 12.83 2.34 22.46
CA SER A 63 11.40 2.51 22.63
C SER A 63 10.68 1.18 22.74
N ASN A 64 9.83 1.05 23.75
CA ASN A 64 8.94 -0.11 23.91
C ASN A 64 7.65 -0.02 23.06
N ARG A 65 7.52 1.03 22.23
CA ARG A 65 6.40 1.26 21.30
C ARG A 65 6.74 0.89 19.85
N VAL A 66 8.01 0.50 19.58
CA VAL A 66 8.54 0.29 18.24
C VAL A 66 9.28 -1.03 18.16
N GLN A 67 8.91 -1.87 17.21
CA GLN A 67 9.63 -3.12 16.90
C GLN A 67 10.08 -3.09 15.45
N VAL A 68 11.40 -3.08 15.21
CA VAL A 68 11.99 -3.13 13.88
C VAL A 68 12.21 -4.56 13.46
N VAL A 69 11.67 -4.94 12.30
CA VAL A 69 11.81 -6.28 11.72
C VAL A 69 12.57 -6.19 10.41
N HIS A 70 13.68 -6.92 10.31
CA HIS A 70 14.44 -7.10 9.08
C HIS A 70 13.82 -8.24 8.27
N MET A 71 13.12 -7.90 7.18
CA MET A 71 12.46 -8.88 6.30
C MET A 71 13.46 -9.71 5.48
N GLY A 72 14.61 -9.15 5.20
CA GLY A 72 15.68 -9.76 4.43
C GLY A 72 16.42 -8.77 3.53
N PRO A 73 17.33 -9.25 2.69
CA PRO A 73 18.07 -8.40 1.77
C PRO A 73 17.22 -8.01 0.55
N THR A 74 17.38 -6.77 0.09
CA THR A 74 16.89 -6.30 -1.21
C THR A 74 17.67 -6.92 -2.36
N THR A 75 17.32 -6.56 -3.58
CA THR A 75 18.01 -7.00 -4.80
C THR A 75 19.52 -6.71 -4.79
N LEU A 76 19.94 -5.56 -4.23
CA LEU A 76 21.36 -5.19 -4.10
C LEU A 76 21.95 -5.49 -2.71
N GLY A 77 21.18 -6.12 -1.82
CA GLY A 77 21.66 -6.58 -0.51
C GLY A 77 21.45 -5.61 0.64
N ASN A 78 20.77 -4.49 0.43
CA ASN A 78 20.38 -3.60 1.52
C ASN A 78 19.29 -4.23 2.40
N PRO A 79 19.18 -3.91 3.70
CA PRO A 79 18.11 -4.44 4.53
C PRO A 79 16.75 -3.85 4.11
N PHE A 80 15.73 -4.71 3.93
CA PHE A 80 14.34 -4.31 3.82
C PHE A 80 13.69 -4.36 5.20
N LEU A 81 13.09 -3.26 5.65
CA LEU A 81 12.54 -3.12 6.98
C LEU A 81 11.00 -3.07 6.96
N SER A 82 10.42 -3.69 7.97
CA SER A 82 9.03 -3.50 8.39
C SER A 82 9.04 -3.10 9.86
N ILE A 83 8.35 -2.03 10.22
CA ILE A 83 8.41 -1.45 11.56
C ILE A 83 7.00 -1.47 12.15
N PHE A 84 6.84 -2.21 13.24
CA PHE A 84 5.60 -2.32 13.99
C PHE A 84 5.57 -1.29 15.10
N ILE A 85 4.50 -0.52 15.15
CA ILE A 85 4.32 0.56 16.11
C ILE A 85 2.95 0.40 16.76
N SER A 86 2.95 0.31 18.09
CA SER A 86 1.73 0.18 18.88
C SER A 86 2.04 0.42 20.37
N SER A 87 1.06 0.28 21.25
CA SER A 87 1.32 0.26 22.69
C SER A 87 2.21 -0.94 23.08
N PRO A 88 2.97 -0.85 24.17
CA PRO A 88 3.78 -1.97 24.63
C PRO A 88 2.98 -3.25 24.86
N GLU A 89 1.74 -3.12 25.33
CA GLU A 89 0.82 -4.24 25.52
C GLU A 89 0.45 -4.91 24.18
N ASN A 90 0.10 -4.12 23.17
CA ASN A 90 -0.23 -4.62 21.85
C ASN A 90 0.98 -5.31 21.18
N LEU A 91 2.18 -4.71 21.28
CA LEU A 91 3.40 -5.31 20.74
C LEU A 91 3.76 -6.63 21.42
N ALA A 92 3.46 -6.79 22.70
CA ALA A 92 3.65 -8.06 23.42
C ALA A 92 2.64 -9.14 22.97
N ASN A 93 1.50 -8.75 22.36
CA ASN A 93 0.40 -9.62 21.97
C ASN A 93 0.14 -9.62 20.44
N LEU A 94 1.14 -9.29 19.63
CA LEU A 94 0.98 -9.15 18.16
C LEU A 94 0.40 -10.40 17.50
N GLU A 95 0.77 -11.60 17.95
CA GLU A 95 0.27 -12.84 17.38
C GLU A 95 -1.24 -13.02 17.63
N GLU A 96 -1.73 -12.68 18.82
CA GLU A 96 -3.16 -12.73 19.13
C GLU A 96 -3.95 -11.70 18.31
N ILE A 97 -3.41 -10.47 18.17
CA ILE A 97 -4.00 -9.42 17.32
C ILE A 97 -4.06 -9.88 15.87
N LYS A 98 -3.01 -10.52 15.38
CA LYS A 98 -2.95 -11.08 14.03
C LYS A 98 -4.01 -12.16 13.81
N GLN A 99 -4.18 -13.09 14.76
CA GLN A 99 -5.21 -14.12 14.68
C GLN A 99 -6.63 -13.53 14.65
N MET A 100 -6.91 -12.51 15.49
CA MET A 100 -8.19 -11.81 15.42
C MET A 100 -8.42 -11.14 14.05
N ASN A 101 -7.37 -10.53 13.50
CA ASN A 101 -7.45 -9.91 12.18
C ASN A 101 -7.68 -10.94 11.08
N GLU A 102 -7.04 -12.12 11.13
CA GLU A 102 -7.26 -13.23 10.19
C GLU A 102 -8.72 -13.69 10.18
N ILE A 103 -9.37 -13.80 11.36
CA ILE A 103 -10.79 -14.14 11.48
C ILE A 103 -11.67 -13.12 10.75
N LEU A 104 -11.37 -11.83 10.87
CA LEU A 104 -12.14 -10.77 10.21
C LEU A 104 -11.92 -10.73 8.70
N GLN A 105 -10.71 -11.05 8.24
CA GLN A 105 -10.34 -11.04 6.81
C GLN A 105 -10.75 -12.31 6.06
N ASP A 106 -10.91 -13.45 6.78
CA ASP A 106 -11.50 -14.68 6.24
C ASP A 106 -12.44 -15.34 7.27
N PRO A 107 -13.69 -14.88 7.38
CA PRO A 107 -14.62 -15.38 8.38
C PRO A 107 -15.17 -16.78 8.08
N ARG A 108 -14.72 -17.44 7.01
CA ARG A 108 -15.20 -18.76 6.65
C ARG A 108 -14.79 -19.80 7.70
N GLY A 109 -15.76 -20.53 8.23
CA GLY A 109 -15.52 -21.58 9.23
C GLY A 109 -15.42 -21.08 10.67
N HIS A 110 -15.51 -19.76 10.90
CA HIS A 110 -15.56 -19.17 12.24
C HIS A 110 -16.99 -18.96 12.72
N SER A 111 -17.20 -19.13 14.02
CA SER A 111 -18.47 -18.89 14.68
C SER A 111 -18.73 -17.37 14.81
N ARG A 112 -20.00 -17.02 15.04
CA ARG A 112 -20.38 -15.62 15.29
C ARG A 112 -19.68 -15.06 16.54
N ASP A 113 -19.54 -15.88 17.57
CA ASP A 113 -18.91 -15.44 18.83
C ASP A 113 -17.41 -15.15 18.64
N GLU A 114 -16.68 -15.95 17.84
CA GLU A 114 -15.29 -15.69 17.48
C GLU A 114 -15.16 -14.38 16.69
N ILE A 115 -16.07 -14.13 15.74
CA ILE A 115 -16.09 -12.89 14.93
C ILE A 115 -16.38 -11.67 15.82
N GLU A 116 -17.41 -11.73 16.69
CA GLU A 116 -17.72 -10.61 17.58
C GLU A 116 -16.58 -10.37 18.57
N ASN A 117 -15.95 -11.43 19.11
CA ASN A 117 -14.76 -11.28 19.97
C ASN A 117 -13.60 -10.58 19.23
N ALA A 118 -13.35 -10.92 17.96
CA ALA A 118 -12.31 -10.30 17.15
C ALA A 118 -12.61 -8.82 16.86
N ILE A 119 -13.88 -8.43 16.72
CA ILE A 119 -14.30 -7.03 16.56
C ILE A 119 -14.13 -6.26 17.88
N GLU A 120 -14.53 -6.85 19.00
CA GLU A 120 -14.52 -6.18 20.32
C GLU A 120 -13.09 -5.98 20.84
N ASN A 121 -12.21 -6.98 20.70
CA ASN A 121 -10.88 -7.01 21.30
C ASN A 121 -9.74 -6.77 20.31
N GLY A 122 -9.97 -6.91 19.00
CA GLY A 122 -8.96 -6.69 17.97
C GLY A 122 -8.48 -5.24 17.87
N LYS A 123 -7.40 -5.06 17.13
CA LYS A 123 -6.79 -3.74 16.85
C LYS A 123 -6.84 -3.48 15.36
N VAL A 124 -6.98 -2.19 14.97
CA VAL A 124 -6.91 -1.84 13.55
C VAL A 124 -5.47 -1.99 13.07
N VAL A 125 -5.26 -2.79 12.06
CA VAL A 125 -3.99 -2.89 11.37
C VAL A 125 -3.97 -1.87 10.22
N PHE A 126 -2.97 -1.00 10.22
CA PHE A 126 -2.82 0.02 9.20
C PHE A 126 -1.39 0.00 8.66
N VAL A 127 -1.23 -0.16 7.34
CA VAL A 127 0.09 -0.20 6.70
C VAL A 127 0.33 1.09 5.93
N GLN A 128 1.53 1.64 6.04
CA GLN A 128 1.96 2.81 5.26
C GLN A 128 3.33 2.56 4.66
N SER A 129 3.48 2.81 3.37
CA SER A 129 4.74 2.66 2.66
C SER A 129 5.26 3.99 2.14
N TYR A 130 6.59 4.10 2.15
CA TYR A 130 7.34 5.28 1.77
C TYR A 130 8.41 4.90 0.76
N GLY A 131 8.78 5.83 -0.12
CA GLY A 131 9.96 5.71 -0.98
C GLY A 131 9.95 4.50 -1.92
N LEU A 132 8.80 4.13 -2.49
CA LEU A 132 8.71 3.12 -3.54
C LEU A 132 9.39 3.64 -4.80
N HIS A 133 9.08 4.87 -5.22
CA HIS A 133 9.88 5.58 -6.20
C HIS A 133 10.96 6.39 -5.48
N SER A 134 12.19 5.98 -5.59
CA SER A 134 13.29 6.57 -4.81
C SER A 134 13.65 8.01 -5.17
N THR A 135 13.27 8.49 -6.35
CA THR A 135 13.39 9.92 -6.73
C THR A 135 12.39 10.83 -6.00
N GLU A 136 11.40 10.22 -5.32
CA GLU A 136 10.41 10.86 -4.46
C GLU A 136 10.97 10.96 -3.03
N VAL A 137 12.04 11.74 -2.89
CA VAL A 137 12.96 11.68 -1.74
C VAL A 137 12.35 12.03 -0.38
N ALA A 138 11.26 12.81 -0.35
CA ALA A 138 10.67 13.28 0.91
C ALA A 138 10.10 12.12 1.73
N ALA A 139 9.59 11.07 1.09
CA ALA A 139 8.90 9.99 1.77
C ALA A 139 9.78 9.25 2.79
N SER A 140 11.00 8.86 2.41
CA SER A 140 11.95 8.23 3.35
C SER A 140 12.49 9.20 4.42
N GLN A 141 12.47 10.51 4.15
CA GLN A 141 12.84 11.52 5.14
C GLN A 141 11.73 11.69 6.19
N SER A 142 10.46 11.78 5.75
CA SER A 142 9.31 11.91 6.66
C SER A 142 9.17 10.72 7.59
N ALA A 143 9.47 9.51 7.12
CA ALA A 143 9.41 8.29 7.94
C ALA A 143 10.30 8.37 9.21
N ALA A 144 11.43 9.08 9.15
CA ALA A 144 12.31 9.25 10.31
C ALA A 144 11.68 10.13 11.41
N GLU A 145 11.04 11.24 11.04
CA GLU A 145 10.31 12.08 12.01
C GLU A 145 9.06 11.38 12.54
N ILE A 146 8.31 10.70 11.68
CA ILE A 146 7.13 9.94 12.06
C ILE A 146 7.48 8.88 13.11
N MET A 147 8.57 8.13 12.90
CA MET A 147 9.03 7.15 13.87
C MET A 147 9.44 7.77 15.21
N TYR A 148 10.15 8.89 15.17
CA TYR A 148 10.52 9.65 16.36
C TYR A 148 9.29 10.09 17.14
N ASP A 149 8.29 10.65 16.46
CA ASP A 149 7.03 11.09 17.03
C ASP A 149 6.29 9.94 17.73
N PHE A 150 6.14 8.80 17.10
CA PHE A 150 5.53 7.62 17.70
C PHE A 150 6.28 7.14 18.94
N ALA A 151 7.60 7.18 18.91
CA ALA A 151 8.44 6.71 19.99
C ALA A 151 8.43 7.64 21.22
N THR A 152 8.23 8.96 21.03
CA THR A 152 8.49 9.98 22.04
C THR A 152 7.27 10.80 22.48
N ARG A 153 6.29 11.05 21.59
CA ARG A 153 5.10 11.82 21.94
C ARG A 153 4.23 11.09 22.95
N THR A 154 3.60 11.88 23.85
CA THR A 154 2.77 11.36 24.96
C THR A 154 1.43 12.07 25.08
N ASP A 155 1.04 12.83 24.06
CA ASP A 155 -0.27 13.44 24.00
C ASP A 155 -1.39 12.40 23.83
N ASP A 156 -2.62 12.80 24.15
CA ASP A 156 -3.78 11.90 24.13
C ASP A 156 -4.03 11.31 22.73
N GLY A 157 -3.77 12.07 21.67
CA GLY A 157 -3.99 11.61 20.29
C GLY A 157 -3.07 10.46 19.92
N ILE A 158 -1.77 10.57 20.19
CA ILE A 158 -0.80 9.49 19.97
C ILE A 158 -1.11 8.28 20.85
N THR A 159 -1.49 8.51 22.11
CA THR A 159 -1.84 7.43 23.04
C THR A 159 -3.04 6.64 22.50
N GLU A 160 -4.10 7.31 22.05
CA GLU A 160 -5.28 6.68 21.46
C GLU A 160 -4.93 5.85 20.22
N ILE A 161 -4.06 6.37 19.33
CA ILE A 161 -3.56 5.64 18.15
C ILE A 161 -2.83 4.37 18.59
N LEU A 162 -1.85 4.48 19.51
CA LEU A 162 -1.04 3.35 19.97
C LEU A 162 -1.87 2.25 20.65
N GLU A 163 -2.90 2.62 21.42
CA GLU A 163 -3.76 1.67 22.13
C GLU A 163 -4.72 0.92 21.20
N ASN A 164 -5.17 1.55 20.11
CA ASN A 164 -6.23 1.04 19.25
C ASN A 164 -5.76 0.53 17.89
N THR A 165 -4.50 0.75 17.53
CA THR A 165 -3.95 0.34 16.23
C THR A 165 -2.64 -0.42 16.36
N VAL A 166 -2.35 -1.24 15.35
CA VAL A 166 -1.01 -1.70 15.00
C VAL A 166 -0.66 -1.02 13.68
N SER A 167 0.19 0.01 13.76
CA SER A 167 0.71 0.69 12.58
C SER A 167 1.96 -0.04 12.08
N ILE A 168 1.97 -0.41 10.81
CA ILE A 168 3.11 -1.07 10.17
C ILE A 168 3.67 -0.11 9.13
N LEU A 169 4.90 0.35 9.34
CA LEU A 169 5.59 1.22 8.39
C LEU A 169 6.58 0.41 7.56
N ILE A 170 6.59 0.65 6.25
CA ILE A 170 7.65 0.26 5.32
C ILE A 170 8.40 1.55 4.98
N PRO A 171 9.47 1.91 5.73
CA PRO A 171 10.06 3.26 5.70
C PRO A 171 10.81 3.58 4.40
N ALA A 172 11.17 2.57 3.64
CA ALA A 172 11.55 2.66 2.23
C ALA A 172 11.17 1.35 1.53
N PHE A 173 10.24 1.43 0.59
CA PHE A 173 9.84 0.26 -0.19
C PHE A 173 10.93 -0.12 -1.23
N ASN A 174 11.80 0.83 -1.57
CA ASN A 174 12.94 0.66 -2.45
C ASN A 174 14.25 1.18 -1.81
N PRO A 175 14.82 0.43 -0.85
CA PRO A 175 16.09 0.79 -0.21
C PRO A 175 17.24 0.99 -1.20
N ASP A 176 17.34 0.14 -2.21
CA ASP A 176 18.38 0.21 -3.23
C ASP A 176 18.32 1.51 -4.02
N GLY A 177 17.10 1.89 -4.39
CA GLY A 177 16.87 3.14 -5.08
C GLY A 177 17.16 4.38 -4.21
N ASN A 178 16.89 4.32 -2.88
CA ASN A 178 17.29 5.40 -1.97
C ASN A 178 18.81 5.60 -2.02
N VAL A 179 19.60 4.53 -1.94
CA VAL A 179 21.06 4.58 -2.05
C VAL A 179 21.49 5.19 -3.39
N ILE A 180 20.93 4.71 -4.50
CA ILE A 180 21.25 5.19 -5.86
C ILE A 180 20.99 6.69 -5.99
N VAL A 181 19.82 7.16 -5.54
CA VAL A 181 19.41 8.57 -5.70
C VAL A 181 20.17 9.48 -4.76
N THR A 182 20.43 9.05 -3.52
CA THR A 182 21.20 9.84 -2.55
C THR A 182 22.65 10.00 -3.03
N ASP A 183 23.32 8.90 -3.42
CA ASP A 183 24.70 8.93 -3.93
C ASP A 183 24.80 9.76 -5.22
N TRP A 184 23.77 9.74 -6.07
CA TRP A 184 23.70 10.58 -7.25
C TRP A 184 23.57 12.06 -6.89
N TYR A 185 22.67 12.41 -5.97
CA TYR A 185 22.43 13.78 -5.54
C TYR A 185 23.69 14.38 -4.88
N ASP A 186 24.32 13.66 -3.96
CA ASP A 186 25.53 14.08 -3.24
C ASP A 186 26.70 14.34 -4.17
N ARG A 187 26.77 13.64 -5.30
CA ARG A 187 27.81 13.88 -6.32
C ARG A 187 27.66 15.22 -7.02
N TRP A 188 26.42 15.70 -7.20
CA TRP A 188 26.15 16.84 -8.07
C TRP A 188 25.63 18.07 -7.33
N VAL A 189 25.32 17.98 -6.04
CA VAL A 189 24.90 19.14 -5.24
C VAL A 189 25.96 20.25 -5.27
N GLY A 190 25.52 21.50 -5.42
CA GLY A 190 26.40 22.66 -5.56
C GLY A 190 27.05 22.81 -6.93
N THR A 191 26.76 21.99 -7.91
CA THR A 191 27.23 22.10 -9.30
C THR A 191 26.11 22.53 -10.25
N GLU A 192 26.46 22.78 -11.52
CA GLU A 192 25.46 23.08 -12.57
C GLU A 192 24.46 21.91 -12.83
N TYR A 193 24.76 20.70 -12.36
CA TYR A 193 23.92 19.50 -12.50
C TYR A 193 23.07 19.23 -11.26
N GLU A 194 23.09 20.10 -10.27
CA GLU A 194 22.27 19.95 -9.06
C GLU A 194 20.79 19.75 -9.39
N GLY A 195 20.17 18.74 -8.80
CA GLY A 195 18.78 18.40 -9.00
C GLY A 195 18.46 17.76 -10.36
N ALA A 196 19.48 17.37 -11.14
CA ALA A 196 19.27 16.55 -12.32
C ALA A 196 18.84 15.12 -11.93
N SER A 197 17.94 14.53 -12.72
CA SER A 197 17.51 13.16 -12.52
C SER A 197 18.66 12.19 -12.74
N PRO A 198 18.76 11.10 -11.95
CA PRO A 198 19.75 10.04 -12.20
C PRO A 198 19.54 9.42 -13.59
N PRO A 199 20.64 9.04 -14.29
CA PRO A 199 20.56 8.47 -15.63
C PRO A 199 20.05 7.03 -15.64
N GLU A 200 20.06 6.36 -14.49
CA GLU A 200 19.61 4.99 -14.31
C GLU A 200 18.21 4.98 -13.72
N LEU A 201 17.47 3.91 -14.02
CA LEU A 201 16.24 3.61 -13.31
C LEU A 201 16.56 3.37 -11.82
N TYR A 202 15.62 3.71 -10.95
CA TYR A 202 15.73 3.50 -9.50
C TYR A 202 15.67 2.01 -9.08
N HIS A 203 15.71 1.08 -10.04
CA HIS A 203 15.85 -0.36 -9.82
C HIS A 203 16.60 -1.01 -11.01
N HIS A 204 17.62 -1.82 -10.72
CA HIS A 204 18.53 -2.38 -11.75
C HIS A 204 17.87 -3.38 -12.70
N TYR A 205 16.87 -4.15 -12.26
CA TYR A 205 16.35 -5.31 -12.99
C TYR A 205 14.92 -5.14 -13.49
N ILE A 206 14.26 -4.04 -13.15
CA ILE A 206 12.95 -3.69 -13.69
C ILE A 206 13.13 -2.63 -14.78
N GLY A 207 12.78 -2.98 -16.01
CA GLY A 207 12.79 -2.05 -17.15
C GLY A 207 11.54 -1.17 -17.24
N HIS A 208 10.76 -1.06 -16.17
CA HIS A 208 9.52 -0.31 -16.06
C HIS A 208 9.36 0.24 -14.64
N ASP A 209 8.29 0.96 -14.38
CA ASP A 209 7.91 1.44 -13.06
C ASP A 209 7.72 0.28 -12.08
N ASN A 210 8.44 0.29 -10.94
CA ASN A 210 8.37 -0.76 -9.92
C ASN A 210 7.02 -0.78 -9.18
N ASN A 211 6.22 0.29 -9.23
CA ASN A 211 4.84 0.31 -8.76
C ASN A 211 3.87 -0.33 -9.79
N ARG A 212 4.35 -1.21 -10.65
CA ARG A 212 3.58 -2.09 -11.54
C ARG A 212 3.85 -3.57 -11.26
N ASP A 213 4.50 -3.88 -10.12
CA ASP A 213 4.89 -5.25 -9.75
C ASP A 213 4.06 -5.85 -8.60
N ALA A 214 3.07 -5.12 -8.07
CA ALA A 214 2.24 -5.60 -6.96
C ALA A 214 1.49 -6.91 -7.27
N PHE A 215 1.05 -7.09 -8.52
CA PHE A 215 0.33 -8.29 -8.98
C PHE A 215 1.26 -9.46 -9.32
N MET A 216 2.46 -9.16 -9.86
CA MET A 216 3.42 -10.18 -10.31
C MET A 216 4.45 -10.55 -9.24
N GLN A 217 4.78 -9.63 -8.33
CA GLN A 217 5.73 -9.86 -7.24
C GLN A 217 7.06 -10.46 -7.75
N ASN A 218 7.61 -9.87 -8.83
CA ASN A 218 8.83 -10.36 -9.46
C ASN A 218 10.07 -10.00 -8.66
N THR A 219 10.08 -8.79 -8.09
CA THR A 219 11.17 -8.34 -7.22
C THR A 219 11.06 -8.91 -5.82
N VAL A 220 12.16 -8.95 -5.10
CA VAL A 220 12.18 -9.39 -3.71
C VAL A 220 11.45 -8.37 -2.82
N GLU A 221 11.59 -7.08 -3.11
CA GLU A 221 10.95 -5.97 -2.41
C GLU A 221 9.42 -6.08 -2.52
N SER A 222 8.90 -6.32 -3.73
CA SER A 222 7.46 -6.55 -3.95
C SER A 222 6.94 -7.79 -3.21
N ARG A 223 7.77 -8.84 -3.08
CA ARG A 223 7.40 -10.03 -2.30
C ARG A 223 7.30 -9.73 -0.81
N TYR A 224 8.24 -8.93 -0.24
CA TYR A 224 8.17 -8.51 1.15
C TYR A 224 6.93 -7.64 1.42
N GLY A 225 6.66 -6.65 0.56
CA GLY A 225 5.45 -5.83 0.67
C GLY A 225 4.17 -6.66 0.55
N ALA A 226 4.11 -7.57 -0.42
CA ALA A 226 2.95 -8.45 -0.61
C ALA A 226 2.73 -9.43 0.56
N GLU A 227 3.81 -9.91 1.18
CA GLU A 227 3.75 -10.72 2.39
C GLU A 227 2.99 -10.00 3.50
N ILE A 228 3.39 -8.75 3.78
CA ILE A 228 2.77 -7.91 4.80
C ILE A 228 1.31 -7.59 4.43
N ILE A 229 1.08 -7.08 3.20
CA ILE A 229 -0.19 -6.44 2.82
C ILE A 229 -1.25 -7.47 2.41
N PHE A 230 -0.87 -8.57 1.72
CA PHE A 230 -1.84 -9.48 1.12
C PHE A 230 -2.00 -10.81 1.86
N ARG A 231 -1.04 -11.18 2.70
CA ARG A 231 -0.97 -12.52 3.30
C ARG A 231 -0.94 -12.53 4.82
N GLU A 232 0.02 -11.81 5.42
CA GLU A 232 0.29 -11.93 6.86
C GLU A 232 -0.60 -11.01 7.70
N TRP A 233 -0.76 -9.75 7.29
CA TRP A 233 -1.48 -8.78 8.09
C TRP A 233 -2.79 -8.31 7.50
N ILE A 234 -2.93 -8.28 6.19
CA ILE A 234 -4.14 -7.87 5.45
C ILE A 234 -4.82 -6.67 6.15
N PRO A 235 -4.23 -5.46 6.09
CA PRO A 235 -4.63 -4.33 6.90
C PRO A 235 -6.03 -3.82 6.54
N GLN A 236 -6.66 -3.06 7.44
CA GLN A 236 -7.90 -2.36 7.14
C GLN A 236 -7.68 -1.15 6.25
N GLY A 237 -6.54 -0.48 6.38
CA GLY A 237 -6.11 0.63 5.52
C GLY A 237 -4.65 0.48 5.08
N TYR A 238 -4.39 0.94 3.87
CA TYR A 238 -3.06 1.02 3.29
C TYR A 238 -2.87 2.37 2.61
N ILE A 239 -1.75 3.05 2.87
CA ILE A 239 -1.36 4.27 2.15
C ILE A 239 0.02 4.08 1.54
N ASP A 240 0.13 4.45 0.27
CA ASP A 240 1.37 4.56 -0.46
C ASP A 240 1.70 6.05 -0.66
N HIS A 241 2.78 6.52 -0.02
CA HIS A 241 3.16 7.93 -0.04
C HIS A 241 4.12 8.21 -1.18
N HIS A 242 3.65 8.99 -2.15
CA HIS A 242 4.35 9.32 -3.38
C HIS A 242 4.55 10.82 -3.59
N GLN A 243 5.22 11.16 -4.69
CA GLN A 243 5.38 12.53 -5.16
C GLN A 243 5.09 12.63 -6.66
N MET A 244 4.31 13.63 -7.04
CA MET A 244 3.94 13.95 -8.43
C MET A 244 4.70 15.15 -8.98
N GLY A 245 4.45 15.51 -10.23
CA GLY A 245 5.01 16.72 -10.84
C GLY A 245 4.68 18.00 -10.08
N PRO A 246 5.56 19.04 -10.14
CA PRO A 246 5.49 20.21 -9.25
C PRO A 246 4.47 21.29 -9.65
N TYR A 247 3.77 21.18 -10.78
CA TYR A 247 3.03 22.30 -11.38
C TYR A 247 1.50 22.15 -11.30
N THR A 248 1.00 21.46 -10.26
CA THR A 248 -0.44 21.29 -9.98
C THR A 248 -0.70 21.42 -8.47
N ALA A 249 -1.71 20.72 -7.93
CA ALA A 249 -1.95 20.69 -6.48
C ALA A 249 -0.68 20.33 -5.68
N ARG A 250 -0.63 20.75 -4.40
CA ARG A 250 0.54 20.46 -3.55
C ARG A 250 0.52 19.04 -2.99
N ILE A 251 -0.69 18.52 -2.77
CA ILE A 251 -0.88 17.11 -2.43
C ILE A 251 -2.22 16.63 -2.98
N TYR A 252 -2.18 15.45 -3.65
CA TYR A 252 -3.38 14.69 -3.96
C TYR A 252 -3.69 13.74 -2.80
N LEU A 253 -4.97 13.66 -2.48
CA LEU A 253 -5.54 12.83 -1.42
C LEU A 253 -6.73 12.01 -1.94
N PRO A 254 -7.02 10.81 -1.39
CA PRO A 254 -8.22 10.05 -1.76
C PRO A 254 -9.50 10.87 -1.53
N PRO A 255 -10.62 10.51 -2.19
CA PRO A 255 -10.79 9.39 -3.12
C PRO A 255 -10.23 9.67 -4.51
N TYR A 256 -10.12 8.61 -5.32
CA TYR A 256 -9.73 8.70 -6.72
C TYR A 256 -10.80 9.42 -7.56
N ALA A 257 -10.33 9.99 -8.68
CA ALA A 257 -11.19 10.48 -9.75
C ALA A 257 -11.84 9.32 -10.52
N GLU A 258 -12.96 9.61 -11.20
CA GLU A 258 -13.64 8.65 -12.08
C GLU A 258 -12.81 8.31 -13.36
N PRO A 259 -13.04 7.13 -13.95
CA PRO A 259 -13.90 6.06 -13.47
C PRO A 259 -13.23 5.18 -12.41
N ILE A 260 -14.03 4.53 -11.58
CA ILE A 260 -13.56 3.47 -10.69
C ILE A 260 -13.64 2.09 -11.38
N ARG A 261 -12.74 1.16 -11.02
CA ARG A 261 -12.78 -0.21 -11.49
C ARG A 261 -13.84 -1.01 -10.70
N PRO A 262 -14.71 -1.80 -11.37
CA PRO A 262 -15.69 -2.64 -10.69
C PRO A 262 -15.06 -3.86 -10.01
N GLY A 263 -15.76 -4.44 -9.02
CA GLY A 263 -15.36 -5.68 -8.35
C GLY A 263 -14.95 -5.53 -6.89
N GLY A 264 -14.46 -4.37 -6.47
CA GLY A 264 -14.23 -4.05 -5.06
C GLY A 264 -15.54 -3.93 -4.27
N ASP A 265 -15.45 -4.12 -2.95
CA ASP A 265 -16.61 -3.88 -2.08
C ASP A 265 -16.90 -2.36 -1.99
N PRO A 266 -18.17 -1.92 -2.05
CA PRO A 266 -18.51 -0.50 -1.97
C PRO A 266 -18.01 0.20 -0.70
N LEU A 267 -17.86 -0.51 0.42
CA LEU A 267 -17.31 0.08 1.65
C LEU A 267 -15.86 0.52 1.48
N VAL A 268 -15.07 -0.19 0.70
CA VAL A 268 -13.66 0.20 0.45
C VAL A 268 -13.60 1.61 -0.13
N TRP A 269 -14.43 1.92 -1.14
CA TRP A 269 -14.47 3.25 -1.75
C TRP A 269 -14.97 4.33 -0.79
N ARG A 270 -15.91 3.97 0.12
CA ARG A 270 -16.40 4.91 1.15
C ARG A 270 -15.39 5.14 2.26
N GLU A 271 -14.66 4.11 2.66
CA GLU A 271 -13.57 4.24 3.63
C GLU A 271 -12.43 5.10 3.08
N MET A 272 -12.03 4.91 1.81
CA MET A 272 -11.06 5.80 1.17
C MET A 272 -11.52 7.27 1.14
N SER A 273 -12.80 7.50 0.86
CA SER A 273 -13.38 8.86 0.91
C SER A 273 -13.39 9.42 2.32
N TRP A 274 -13.68 8.60 3.32
CA TRP A 274 -13.70 8.99 4.72
C TRP A 274 -12.31 9.37 5.24
N TYR A 275 -11.31 8.51 5.00
CA TYR A 275 -9.92 8.81 5.35
C TYR A 275 -9.40 10.03 4.59
N GLY A 276 -9.61 10.10 3.28
CA GLY A 276 -9.14 11.21 2.46
C GLY A 276 -9.75 12.56 2.84
N ALA A 277 -11.03 12.59 3.19
CA ALA A 277 -11.69 13.81 3.68
C ALA A 277 -11.11 14.26 5.03
N HIS A 278 -10.77 13.32 5.92
CA HIS A 278 -10.17 13.66 7.20
C HIS A 278 -8.72 14.18 7.03
N ILE A 279 -7.94 13.56 6.14
CA ILE A 279 -6.60 14.08 5.82
C ILE A 279 -6.69 15.50 5.26
N ALA A 280 -7.61 15.75 4.30
CA ALA A 280 -7.81 17.08 3.73
C ALA A 280 -8.24 18.10 4.79
N TYR A 281 -9.14 17.72 5.69
CA TYR A 281 -9.55 18.56 6.82
C TYR A 281 -8.36 18.95 7.71
N LYS A 282 -7.49 17.98 8.04
CA LYS A 282 -6.28 18.23 8.83
C LYS A 282 -5.26 19.12 8.12
N MET A 283 -5.14 19.03 6.79
CA MET A 283 -4.32 19.95 6.01
C MET A 283 -4.78 21.40 6.17
N GLU A 284 -6.10 21.65 6.15
CA GLU A 284 -6.64 22.99 6.35
C GLU A 284 -6.50 23.47 7.81
N GLU A 285 -6.63 22.58 8.82
CA GLU A 285 -6.36 22.93 10.23
C GLU A 285 -4.92 23.38 10.48
N GLU A 286 -3.96 22.83 9.73
CA GLU A 286 -2.53 23.13 9.84
C GLU A 286 -2.06 24.24 8.86
N ASP A 287 -3.01 24.97 8.23
CA ASP A 287 -2.71 26.01 7.23
C ASP A 287 -1.80 25.52 6.08
N LEU A 288 -2.01 24.28 5.60
CA LEU A 288 -1.26 23.64 4.52
C LEU A 288 -2.05 23.63 3.21
N PRO A 289 -2.11 24.75 2.46
CA PRO A 289 -2.93 24.86 1.26
C PRO A 289 -2.45 23.95 0.13
N GLY A 290 -3.35 23.68 -0.82
CA GLY A 290 -3.06 22.94 -2.04
C GLY A 290 -3.44 21.46 -1.99
N ALA A 291 -4.24 21.02 -1.02
CA ALA A 291 -4.77 19.65 -0.96
C ALA A 291 -5.96 19.48 -1.91
N VAL A 292 -5.92 18.45 -2.77
CA VAL A 292 -6.99 18.13 -3.73
C VAL A 292 -7.48 16.69 -3.56
N ASN A 293 -8.80 16.51 -3.63
CA ASN A 293 -9.47 15.21 -3.60
C ASN A 293 -10.17 14.93 -4.95
N ALA A 294 -10.41 13.67 -5.27
CA ALA A 294 -11.19 13.21 -6.42
C ALA A 294 -10.75 13.83 -7.76
N ALA A 295 -9.45 14.02 -7.94
CA ALA A 295 -8.85 14.61 -9.12
C ALA A 295 -7.54 13.88 -9.47
N ILE A 296 -6.87 14.23 -10.55
CA ILE A 296 -5.57 13.76 -11.03
C ILE A 296 -5.54 12.25 -11.31
N TYR A 297 -5.68 11.41 -10.28
CA TYR A 297 -5.54 9.95 -10.34
C TYR A 297 -6.90 9.25 -10.41
N SER A 298 -7.05 8.34 -11.38
CA SER A 298 -8.31 7.61 -11.61
C SER A 298 -8.40 6.36 -10.73
N GLY A 299 -9.61 6.04 -10.29
CA GLY A 299 -9.91 4.77 -9.61
C GLY A 299 -9.91 3.54 -10.54
N TRP A 300 -9.78 3.75 -11.84
CA TRP A 300 -9.42 2.70 -12.79
C TRP A 300 -7.90 2.61 -12.84
N GLY A 301 -7.36 1.89 -11.91
CA GLY A 301 -5.93 1.81 -11.73
C GLY A 301 -5.27 0.70 -12.53
N HIS A 302 -4.03 0.53 -12.22
CA HIS A 302 -3.09 -0.46 -12.74
C HIS A 302 -2.67 -1.42 -11.63
N PHE A 303 -1.57 -2.13 -11.81
CA PHE A 303 -1.06 -3.13 -10.88
C PHE A 303 -0.16 -2.57 -9.74
N GLY A 304 -0.33 -1.30 -9.37
CA GLY A 304 0.32 -0.70 -8.20
C GLY A 304 -0.30 -1.16 -6.89
N PHE A 305 0.46 -1.07 -5.81
CA PHE A 305 0.05 -1.56 -4.50
C PHE A 305 -1.24 -0.88 -4.01
N HIS A 306 -1.35 0.42 -4.13
CA HIS A 306 -2.54 1.17 -3.70
C HIS A 306 -3.79 0.94 -4.58
N TRP A 307 -3.64 0.48 -5.85
CA TRP A 307 -4.78 0.19 -6.72
C TRP A 307 -5.28 -1.26 -6.65
N ILE A 308 -4.40 -2.23 -6.31
CA ILE A 308 -4.83 -3.62 -6.17
C ILE A 308 -5.44 -3.90 -4.78
N THR A 309 -5.01 -3.18 -3.75
CA THR A 309 -5.48 -3.34 -2.36
C THR A 309 -6.99 -3.20 -2.18
N PRO A 310 -7.74 -2.31 -2.86
CA PRO A 310 -9.20 -2.27 -2.81
C PRO A 310 -9.89 -3.59 -3.12
N PHE A 311 -9.28 -4.41 -3.96
CA PHE A 311 -9.79 -5.72 -4.37
C PHE A 311 -9.41 -6.85 -3.40
N HIS A 312 -8.55 -6.53 -2.43
CA HIS A 312 -8.25 -7.34 -1.25
C HIS A 312 -9.09 -6.95 -0.01
N ASN A 313 -10.11 -6.10 -0.18
CA ASN A 313 -10.95 -5.52 0.88
C ASN A 313 -10.21 -4.53 1.80
N ILE A 314 -9.12 -3.96 1.34
CA ILE A 314 -8.30 -2.96 2.05
C ILE A 314 -8.64 -1.57 1.50
N ALA A 315 -8.81 -0.57 2.37
CA ALA A 315 -8.90 0.82 1.94
C ALA A 315 -7.53 1.29 1.41
N GLY A 316 -7.29 1.02 0.12
CA GLY A 316 -6.01 1.28 -0.56
C GLY A 316 -5.93 2.70 -1.08
N MET A 317 -5.05 3.48 -0.51
CA MET A 317 -4.95 4.91 -0.73
C MET A 317 -3.60 5.30 -1.31
N LEU A 318 -3.60 6.36 -2.09
CA LEU A 318 -2.44 7.04 -2.62
C LEU A 318 -2.42 8.46 -2.07
N THR A 319 -1.27 8.94 -1.62
CA THR A 319 -1.00 10.36 -1.50
C THR A 319 0.11 10.74 -2.46
N GLU A 320 -0.03 11.91 -3.14
CA GLU A 320 0.96 12.38 -4.11
C GLU A 320 1.28 13.85 -3.84
N SER A 321 2.40 14.08 -3.18
CA SER A 321 2.87 15.45 -2.93
C SER A 321 3.58 16.01 -4.16
N ALA A 322 3.44 17.30 -4.44
CA ALA A 322 4.21 17.96 -5.49
C ALA A 322 5.71 17.87 -5.20
N SER A 323 6.52 17.45 -6.17
CA SER A 323 7.97 17.31 -6.00
C SER A 323 8.69 18.67 -5.95
N ALA A 324 9.80 18.71 -5.22
CA ALA A 324 10.89 19.64 -5.47
C ALA A 324 11.83 19.05 -6.56
N ARG A 325 13.03 19.59 -6.74
CA ARG A 325 14.03 19.01 -7.65
C ARG A 325 15.00 18.12 -6.88
N LEU A 326 14.60 16.89 -6.55
CA LEU A 326 15.20 16.09 -5.50
C LEU A 326 15.21 16.88 -4.18
N ALA A 327 16.36 17.10 -3.55
CA ALA A 327 16.47 17.96 -2.37
C ALA A 327 16.75 19.44 -2.66
N THR A 328 16.75 19.84 -3.94
CA THR A 328 16.93 21.25 -4.34
C THR A 328 15.58 21.96 -4.36
N PRO A 329 15.43 23.09 -3.66
CA PRO A 329 14.17 23.83 -3.65
C PRO A 329 13.80 24.35 -5.03
N LEU A 330 12.51 24.47 -5.31
CA LEU A 330 11.94 24.91 -6.57
C LEU A 330 11.08 26.15 -6.35
N TYR A 331 11.32 27.21 -7.11
CA TYR A 331 10.36 28.32 -7.17
C TYR A 331 9.33 28.05 -8.27
N VAL A 332 8.06 27.98 -7.91
CA VAL A 332 6.94 27.80 -8.83
C VAL A 332 6.19 29.12 -8.99
N HIS A 333 6.25 29.69 -10.20
CA HIS A 333 5.48 30.88 -10.50
C HIS A 333 3.99 30.55 -10.60
N PRO A 334 3.07 31.42 -10.14
CA PRO A 334 1.62 31.16 -10.22
C PRO A 334 1.13 30.74 -11.62
N ASP A 335 1.68 31.35 -12.69
CA ASP A 335 1.31 31.03 -14.08
C ASP A 335 1.77 29.63 -14.55
N GLN A 336 2.59 28.93 -13.77
CA GLN A 336 3.00 27.56 -14.05
C GLN A 336 2.04 26.53 -13.44
N LEU A 337 1.18 26.96 -12.51
CA LEU A 337 0.21 26.08 -11.86
C LEU A 337 -0.97 25.83 -12.80
N GLY A 338 -1.24 24.58 -13.07
CA GLY A 338 -2.26 24.14 -14.02
C GLY A 338 -3.24 23.13 -13.45
N GLY A 339 -4.37 23.03 -14.11
CA GLY A 339 -5.38 22.02 -13.86
C GLY A 339 -4.94 20.62 -14.31
N SER A 340 -5.80 19.65 -14.05
CA SER A 340 -5.60 18.24 -14.39
C SER A 340 -6.94 17.53 -14.54
N ARG A 341 -6.94 16.20 -14.57
CA ARG A 341 -8.17 15.40 -14.57
C ARG A 341 -9.08 15.81 -13.41
N GLN A 342 -10.33 16.18 -13.71
CA GLN A 342 -11.33 16.63 -12.74
C GLN A 342 -10.91 17.83 -11.85
N LEU A 343 -9.88 18.52 -12.28
CA LEU A 343 -9.47 19.85 -11.83
C LEU A 343 -9.25 20.69 -13.09
N PRO A 344 -10.31 21.14 -13.80
CA PRO A 344 -10.19 21.75 -15.12
C PRO A 344 -9.38 23.05 -15.12
N GLU A 345 -9.44 23.77 -14.01
CA GLU A 345 -8.67 24.97 -13.77
C GLU A 345 -7.99 24.89 -12.40
N TYR A 346 -6.84 25.51 -12.24
CA TYR A 346 -6.17 25.64 -10.94
C TYR A 346 -6.84 26.78 -10.16
N ALA A 347 -8.04 26.49 -9.63
CA ALA A 347 -8.90 27.45 -8.96
C ALA A 347 -9.74 26.77 -7.87
N GLU A 348 -10.29 27.55 -6.98
CA GLU A 348 -11.16 27.06 -5.90
C GLU A 348 -12.34 26.24 -6.45
N GLN A 349 -12.49 25.04 -5.90
CA GLN A 349 -13.65 24.17 -6.11
C GLN A 349 -13.87 23.31 -4.86
N THR A 350 -15.01 22.62 -4.78
CA THR A 350 -15.41 21.84 -3.59
C THR A 350 -14.34 20.82 -3.14
N THR A 351 -13.62 20.24 -4.08
CA THR A 351 -12.54 19.26 -3.81
C THR A 351 -11.16 19.88 -3.76
N PHE A 352 -11.05 21.22 -3.89
CA PHE A 352 -9.82 21.99 -3.87
C PHE A 352 -10.10 23.42 -3.35
N PRO A 353 -10.49 23.57 -2.07
CA PRO A 353 -10.98 24.86 -1.55
C PRO A 353 -9.91 25.90 -1.31
N SER A 354 -8.64 25.49 -1.14
CA SER A 354 -7.51 26.36 -0.80
C SER A 354 -6.33 26.10 -1.75
N PRO A 355 -6.36 26.64 -2.99
CA PRO A 355 -5.24 26.54 -3.92
C PRO A 355 -3.97 27.22 -3.37
N TRP A 356 -2.83 26.53 -3.46
CA TRP A 356 -1.54 27.14 -3.11
C TRP A 356 -1.17 28.24 -4.11
N PRO A 357 -0.74 29.44 -3.66
CA PRO A 357 -0.61 30.60 -4.55
C PRO A 357 0.68 30.64 -5.39
N GLY A 358 1.53 29.62 -5.33
CA GLY A 358 2.88 29.67 -5.88
C GLY A 358 3.91 30.16 -4.87
N GLY A 359 5.20 30.10 -5.26
CA GLY A 359 6.31 30.51 -4.41
C GLY A 359 7.42 29.46 -4.34
N TRP A 360 8.25 29.56 -3.32
CA TRP A 360 9.24 28.53 -3.04
C TRP A 360 8.58 27.26 -2.53
N TRP A 361 9.11 26.12 -3.00
CA TRP A 361 8.67 24.79 -2.64
C TRP A 361 9.89 23.94 -2.26
N HIS A 362 9.90 23.46 -1.04
CA HIS A 362 11.00 22.73 -0.42
C HIS A 362 10.60 21.28 -0.14
N VAL A 363 11.57 20.41 0.07
CA VAL A 363 11.29 19.05 0.56
C VAL A 363 10.65 19.08 1.96
N ARG A 364 11.00 20.08 2.77
CA ARG A 364 10.38 20.28 4.10
C ARG A 364 8.86 20.46 4.00
N ASP A 365 8.37 21.24 3.03
CA ASP A 365 6.94 21.43 2.78
C ASP A 365 6.22 20.10 2.47
N ILE A 366 6.94 19.17 1.82
CA ILE A 366 6.45 17.83 1.50
C ILE A 366 6.43 16.95 2.75
N VAL A 367 7.52 16.95 3.53
CA VAL A 367 7.65 16.19 4.79
C VAL A 367 6.51 16.53 5.75
N GLU A 368 6.21 17.82 5.94
CA GLU A 368 5.12 18.28 6.82
C GLU A 368 3.76 17.71 6.38
N ARG A 369 3.47 17.77 5.07
CA ARG A 369 2.22 17.22 4.54
C ARG A 369 2.14 15.70 4.68
N GLN A 370 3.24 14.99 4.48
CA GLN A 370 3.27 13.54 4.65
C GLN A 370 3.12 13.12 6.12
N ILE A 371 3.64 13.90 7.07
CA ILE A 371 3.41 13.69 8.50
C ILE A 371 1.90 13.80 8.82
N VAL A 372 1.25 14.87 8.36
CA VAL A 372 -0.20 15.04 8.52
C VAL A 372 -0.97 13.90 7.85
N ALA A 373 -0.59 13.52 6.63
CA ALA A 373 -1.23 12.43 5.90
C ALA A 373 -1.01 11.05 6.56
N THR A 374 0.03 10.89 7.37
CA THR A 374 0.32 9.68 8.13
C THR A 374 -0.54 9.56 9.38
N PHE A 375 -0.60 10.61 10.20
CA PHE A 375 -1.29 10.55 11.49
C PHE A 375 -2.81 10.69 11.37
N SER A 376 -3.31 11.50 10.44
CA SER A 376 -4.75 11.76 10.29
C SER A 376 -5.59 10.49 10.08
N PRO A 377 -5.26 9.55 9.18
CA PRO A 377 -6.05 8.34 8.99
C PRO A 377 -5.97 7.40 10.20
N LEU A 378 -4.85 7.38 10.92
CA LEU A 378 -4.70 6.60 12.14
C LEU A 378 -5.56 7.14 13.28
N GLU A 379 -5.65 8.47 13.40
CA GLU A 379 -6.52 9.14 14.38
C GLU A 379 -7.98 8.72 14.20
N ILE A 380 -8.49 8.80 12.96
CA ILE A 380 -9.90 8.45 12.69
C ILE A 380 -10.13 6.93 12.80
N ALA A 381 -9.15 6.12 12.43
CA ALA A 381 -9.22 4.67 12.57
C ALA A 381 -9.23 4.23 14.05
N ALA A 382 -8.38 4.83 14.87
CA ALA A 382 -8.31 4.56 16.32
C ALA A 382 -9.62 4.92 17.03
N LYS A 383 -10.15 6.12 16.77
CA LYS A 383 -11.43 6.59 17.32
C LYS A 383 -12.63 5.75 16.91
N ASN A 384 -12.55 5.09 15.76
CA ASN A 384 -13.63 4.29 15.20
C ASN A 384 -13.26 2.80 15.05
N ARG A 385 -12.36 2.30 15.90
CA ARG A 385 -11.76 0.97 15.85
C ARG A 385 -12.78 -0.14 15.58
N GLU A 386 -13.82 -0.23 16.39
CA GLU A 386 -14.85 -1.27 16.26
C GLU A 386 -15.59 -1.19 14.93
N THR A 387 -15.90 0.03 14.45
CA THR A 387 -16.53 0.23 13.13
C THR A 387 -15.63 -0.25 12.00
N VAL A 388 -14.34 0.06 12.05
CA VAL A 388 -13.35 -0.33 11.04
C VAL A 388 -13.18 -1.85 11.02
N LEU A 389 -13.08 -2.50 12.18
CA LEU A 389 -12.96 -3.96 12.29
C LEU A 389 -14.24 -4.68 11.83
N ARG A 390 -15.41 -4.18 12.20
CA ARG A 390 -16.70 -4.71 11.72
C ARG A 390 -16.84 -4.56 10.20
N ASN A 391 -16.35 -3.48 9.62
CA ASN A 391 -16.32 -3.29 8.18
C ASN A 391 -15.35 -4.25 7.48
N ALA A 392 -14.22 -4.59 8.09
CA ALA A 392 -13.32 -5.62 7.56
C ALA A 392 -14.07 -6.96 7.41
N TYR A 393 -14.74 -7.42 8.47
CA TYR A 393 -15.62 -8.58 8.42
C TYR A 393 -16.70 -8.45 7.33
N ASN A 394 -17.43 -7.33 7.31
CA ASN A 394 -18.53 -7.12 6.37
C ASN A 394 -18.07 -7.20 4.91
N LYS A 395 -16.92 -6.61 4.58
CA LYS A 395 -16.31 -6.66 3.24
C LYS A 395 -15.97 -8.09 2.84
N ALA A 396 -15.24 -8.80 3.70
CA ALA A 396 -14.83 -10.19 3.47
C ALA A 396 -16.03 -11.13 3.30
N HIS A 397 -17.01 -11.02 4.19
CA HIS A 397 -18.24 -11.80 4.15
C HIS A 397 -19.04 -11.55 2.86
N ARG A 398 -19.29 -10.26 2.51
CA ARG A 398 -20.04 -9.92 1.28
C ARG A 398 -19.33 -10.36 0.01
N GLN A 399 -18.00 -10.24 -0.07
CA GLN A 399 -17.27 -10.72 -1.24
C GLN A 399 -17.38 -12.24 -1.38
N THR A 400 -17.35 -12.99 -0.28
CA THR A 400 -17.59 -14.44 -0.28
C THR A 400 -18.99 -14.78 -0.75
N GLN A 401 -20.03 -14.10 -0.24
CA GLN A 401 -21.43 -14.32 -0.64
C GLN A 401 -21.65 -14.01 -2.13
N ARG A 402 -21.13 -12.88 -2.61
CA ARG A 402 -21.19 -12.52 -4.04
C ARG A 402 -20.51 -13.55 -4.92
N GLY A 403 -19.39 -14.15 -4.46
CA GLY A 403 -18.73 -15.23 -5.18
C GLY A 403 -19.58 -16.50 -5.32
N MET A 404 -20.46 -16.77 -4.35
CA MET A 404 -21.45 -17.85 -4.43
C MET A 404 -22.60 -17.51 -5.40
N GLU A 405 -22.89 -16.24 -5.61
CA GLU A 405 -24.01 -15.74 -6.42
C GLU A 405 -23.61 -15.39 -7.86
N ASP A 406 -22.32 -15.11 -8.14
CA ASP A 406 -21.81 -14.79 -9.47
C ASP A 406 -22.17 -15.87 -10.52
N ASP A 407 -22.34 -15.50 -11.76
CA ASP A 407 -22.55 -16.44 -12.88
C ASP A 407 -21.32 -17.37 -13.03
N VAL A 408 -20.11 -16.81 -12.95
CA VAL A 408 -18.87 -17.59 -12.83
C VAL A 408 -18.65 -17.94 -11.37
N LYS A 409 -18.55 -19.24 -11.03
CA LYS A 409 -18.31 -19.73 -9.67
C LYS A 409 -16.84 -19.96 -9.38
N ALA A 410 -16.08 -20.31 -10.39
CA ALA A 410 -14.65 -20.58 -10.26
C ALA A 410 -13.93 -20.38 -11.59
N TYR A 411 -12.60 -20.24 -11.49
CA TYR A 411 -11.68 -20.34 -12.61
C TYR A 411 -10.89 -21.63 -12.50
N VAL A 412 -10.91 -22.42 -13.59
CA VAL A 412 -10.18 -23.69 -13.68
C VAL A 412 -8.93 -23.49 -14.52
N ILE A 413 -7.79 -23.87 -13.98
CA ILE A 413 -6.48 -23.85 -14.64
C ILE A 413 -6.12 -25.31 -14.95
N PRO A 414 -6.38 -25.80 -16.20
CA PRO A 414 -6.18 -27.20 -16.55
C PRO A 414 -4.72 -27.63 -16.38
N ALA A 415 -4.48 -28.88 -15.97
CA ALA A 415 -3.13 -29.43 -15.82
C ALA A 415 -2.38 -29.53 -17.16
N ASN A 416 -3.10 -29.72 -18.26
CA ASN A 416 -2.54 -29.82 -19.61
C ASN A 416 -2.41 -28.45 -20.27
N GLN A 417 -1.38 -27.71 -19.90
CA GLN A 417 -1.04 -26.39 -20.45
C GLN A 417 -0.02 -26.51 -21.61
N HIS A 418 0.00 -25.49 -22.46
CA HIS A 418 1.06 -25.33 -23.45
C HIS A 418 2.44 -25.21 -22.78
N ASP A 419 2.52 -24.41 -21.70
CA ASP A 419 3.69 -24.28 -20.83
C ASP A 419 3.27 -24.50 -19.36
N VAL A 420 3.59 -25.70 -18.88
CA VAL A 420 3.26 -26.11 -17.50
C VAL A 420 4.04 -25.29 -16.48
N LEU A 421 5.30 -24.90 -16.76
CA LEU A 421 6.11 -24.14 -15.82
C LEU A 421 5.57 -22.71 -15.66
N THR A 422 5.15 -22.08 -16.74
CA THR A 422 4.51 -20.75 -16.68
C THR A 422 3.15 -20.81 -15.98
N SER A 423 2.37 -21.88 -16.20
CA SER A 423 1.12 -22.10 -15.44
C SER A 423 1.37 -22.21 -13.92
N LEU A 424 2.38 -22.97 -13.50
CA LEU A 424 2.76 -23.07 -12.08
C LEU A 424 3.26 -21.73 -11.52
N LYS A 425 4.01 -20.93 -12.32
CA LYS A 425 4.36 -19.56 -11.92
C LYS A 425 3.12 -18.73 -11.67
N MET A 426 2.12 -18.78 -12.56
CA MET A 426 0.86 -18.06 -12.39
C MET A 426 0.14 -18.49 -11.12
N VAL A 427 0.02 -19.79 -10.85
CA VAL A 427 -0.58 -20.32 -9.61
C VAL A 427 0.15 -19.77 -8.38
N ASN A 428 1.48 -19.75 -8.38
CA ASN A 428 2.26 -19.19 -7.28
C ASN A 428 2.01 -17.67 -7.12
N LYS A 429 1.81 -16.92 -8.21
CA LYS A 429 1.43 -15.50 -8.14
C LYS A 429 0.05 -15.30 -7.50
N LEU A 430 -0.92 -16.14 -7.85
CA LEU A 430 -2.24 -16.11 -7.20
C LEU A 430 -2.16 -16.42 -5.70
N ILE A 431 -1.36 -17.42 -5.32
CA ILE A 431 -1.10 -17.74 -3.90
C ILE A 431 -0.40 -16.57 -3.20
N GLY A 432 0.56 -15.92 -3.86
CA GLY A 432 1.24 -14.72 -3.35
C GLY A 432 0.29 -13.54 -3.10
N GLN A 433 -0.87 -13.50 -3.78
CA GLN A 433 -1.95 -12.54 -3.55
C GLN A 433 -2.89 -12.96 -2.38
N GLY A 434 -2.57 -14.03 -1.66
CA GLY A 434 -3.42 -14.56 -0.59
C GLY A 434 -4.69 -15.26 -1.11
N ILE A 435 -4.71 -15.63 -2.39
CA ILE A 435 -5.84 -16.37 -2.99
C ILE A 435 -5.72 -17.85 -2.63
N THR A 436 -6.82 -18.44 -2.18
CA THR A 436 -6.93 -19.89 -2.00
C THR A 436 -7.05 -20.55 -3.36
N VAL A 437 -6.07 -21.41 -3.70
CA VAL A 437 -6.06 -22.22 -4.91
C VAL A 437 -6.09 -23.69 -4.51
N GLU A 438 -7.04 -24.44 -5.02
CA GLU A 438 -7.18 -25.87 -4.78
C GLU A 438 -6.58 -26.67 -5.95
N ARG A 439 -6.05 -27.85 -5.68
CA ARG A 439 -5.56 -28.78 -6.71
C ARG A 439 -6.33 -30.07 -6.67
N SER A 440 -6.83 -30.50 -7.82
CA SER A 440 -7.55 -31.76 -7.93
C SER A 440 -6.57 -32.95 -7.92
N ASP A 441 -6.83 -33.92 -7.04
CA ASP A 441 -6.09 -35.18 -6.98
C ASP A 441 -6.57 -36.22 -8.01
N GLN A 442 -7.75 -36.01 -8.57
CA GLN A 442 -8.39 -36.91 -9.52
C GLN A 442 -8.92 -36.16 -10.73
N GLN A 443 -9.09 -36.89 -11.84
CA GLN A 443 -9.82 -36.40 -13.00
C GLN A 443 -11.26 -36.10 -12.60
N PHE A 444 -11.81 -34.98 -13.10
CA PHE A 444 -13.23 -34.65 -12.95
C PHE A 444 -13.81 -34.11 -14.26
N THR A 445 -15.13 -34.09 -14.35
CA THR A 445 -15.85 -33.50 -15.49
C THR A 445 -16.75 -32.38 -15.00
N HIS A 446 -16.71 -31.24 -15.66
CA HIS A 446 -17.60 -30.11 -15.42
C HIS A 446 -18.04 -29.53 -16.75
N GLU A 447 -19.35 -29.28 -16.93
CA GLU A 447 -19.97 -28.74 -18.16
C GLU A 447 -19.51 -29.43 -19.47
N GLY A 448 -19.31 -30.75 -19.42
CA GLY A 448 -18.88 -31.55 -20.57
C GLY A 448 -17.37 -31.52 -20.85
N HIS A 449 -16.60 -30.72 -20.12
CA HIS A 449 -15.14 -30.66 -20.20
C HIS A 449 -14.51 -31.62 -19.19
N VAL A 450 -13.52 -32.39 -19.64
CA VAL A 450 -12.76 -33.32 -18.81
C VAL A 450 -11.45 -32.67 -18.38
N TYR A 451 -11.25 -32.56 -17.06
CA TYR A 451 -10.05 -32.00 -16.44
C TYR A 451 -9.24 -33.09 -15.78
N ALA A 452 -7.97 -33.19 -16.13
CA ALA A 452 -7.07 -34.20 -15.59
C ALA A 452 -6.72 -33.94 -14.11
N ALA A 453 -6.27 -34.96 -13.38
CA ALA A 453 -5.65 -34.79 -12.08
C ALA A 453 -4.49 -33.78 -12.15
N GLY A 454 -4.31 -32.96 -11.12
CA GLY A 454 -3.35 -31.85 -11.09
C GLY A 454 -3.90 -30.52 -11.59
N THR A 455 -5.14 -30.47 -12.07
CA THR A 455 -5.85 -29.23 -12.40
C THR A 455 -6.04 -28.36 -11.16
N HIS A 456 -5.81 -27.05 -11.28
CA HIS A 456 -6.06 -26.11 -10.19
C HIS A 456 -7.42 -25.44 -10.35
N VAL A 457 -8.06 -25.16 -9.23
CA VAL A 457 -9.37 -24.51 -9.16
C VAL A 457 -9.30 -23.32 -8.23
N VAL A 458 -9.77 -22.17 -8.69
CA VAL A 458 -9.84 -20.92 -7.94
C VAL A 458 -11.31 -20.54 -7.76
N SER A 459 -11.88 -20.90 -6.60
CA SER A 459 -13.27 -20.55 -6.29
C SER A 459 -13.44 -19.06 -6.06
N LEU A 460 -14.51 -18.45 -6.56
CA LEU A 460 -14.91 -17.09 -6.23
C LEU A 460 -15.56 -16.96 -4.85
N ALA A 461 -15.99 -18.08 -4.23
CA ALA A 461 -16.58 -18.11 -2.89
C ALA A 461 -15.51 -17.93 -1.79
N GLN A 462 -14.72 -16.87 -1.89
CA GLN A 462 -13.70 -16.49 -0.92
C GLN A 462 -13.57 -14.97 -0.82
N PRO A 463 -13.02 -14.42 0.29
CA PRO A 463 -12.90 -12.96 0.49
C PRO A 463 -12.11 -12.26 -0.61
N LYS A 464 -11.19 -12.96 -1.26
CA LYS A 464 -10.33 -12.46 -2.35
C LYS A 464 -11.04 -12.42 -3.73
N ARG A 465 -12.37 -12.56 -3.77
CA ARG A 465 -13.15 -12.52 -5.02
C ARG A 465 -12.81 -11.31 -5.90
N GLY A 466 -12.65 -10.13 -5.31
CA GLY A 466 -12.35 -8.91 -6.05
C GLY A 466 -11.06 -9.03 -6.87
N VAL A 467 -9.97 -9.44 -6.24
CA VAL A 467 -8.67 -9.59 -6.89
C VAL A 467 -8.63 -10.79 -7.84
N ILE A 468 -9.34 -11.87 -7.54
CA ILE A 468 -9.47 -13.02 -8.47
C ILE A 468 -10.13 -12.56 -9.78
N ARG A 469 -11.23 -11.82 -9.69
CA ARG A 469 -11.91 -11.26 -10.86
C ARG A 469 -11.05 -10.26 -11.63
N TRP A 470 -10.21 -9.51 -10.94
CA TRP A 470 -9.27 -8.63 -11.60
C TRP A 470 -8.23 -9.42 -12.40
N LEU A 471 -7.60 -10.42 -11.77
CA LEU A 471 -6.46 -11.12 -12.38
C LEU A 471 -6.87 -12.16 -13.44
N LEU A 472 -8.04 -12.80 -13.29
CA LEU A 472 -8.47 -13.91 -14.15
C LEU A 472 -9.71 -13.61 -14.99
N GLY A 473 -10.51 -12.60 -14.61
CA GLY A 473 -11.73 -12.22 -15.32
C GLY A 473 -11.52 -11.06 -16.28
N GLN A 474 -12.27 -11.03 -17.36
CA GLN A 474 -12.27 -9.89 -18.28
C GLN A 474 -13.04 -8.72 -17.68
N THR A 475 -12.47 -7.53 -17.77
CA THR A 475 -13.08 -6.28 -17.34
C THR A 475 -12.85 -5.24 -18.45
N TYR A 476 -13.92 -4.58 -18.88
CA TYR A 476 -13.87 -3.60 -19.95
C TYR A 476 -13.83 -2.18 -19.39
N TYR A 477 -12.94 -1.35 -19.95
CA TYR A 477 -12.91 0.08 -19.63
C TYR A 477 -14.25 0.70 -20.02
N PRO A 478 -14.90 1.47 -19.13
CA PRO A 478 -16.24 1.96 -19.39
C PRO A 478 -16.25 3.00 -20.50
N ASP A 479 -17.33 3.03 -21.26
CA ASP A 479 -17.61 4.07 -22.25
C ASP A 479 -18.75 4.96 -21.69
N ASN A 480 -18.39 6.10 -21.10
CA ASN A 480 -19.31 7.04 -20.47
C ASN A 480 -18.73 8.46 -20.45
N SER A 481 -19.43 9.41 -19.79
CA SER A 481 -19.03 10.81 -19.70
C SER A 481 -17.68 11.06 -18.99
N TYR A 482 -17.18 10.13 -18.20
CA TYR A 482 -15.85 10.24 -17.55
C TYR A 482 -14.71 9.78 -18.43
N THR A 483 -15.02 9.06 -19.51
CA THR A 483 -14.05 8.49 -20.44
C THR A 483 -14.09 9.11 -21.83
N ARG A 484 -14.89 10.19 -21.98
CA ARG A 484 -14.98 10.99 -23.21
C ARG A 484 -14.83 12.47 -22.92
N THR A 485 -14.27 13.21 -23.88
CA THR A 485 -14.26 14.68 -23.86
C THR A 485 -15.68 15.24 -24.10
N ALA A 486 -15.86 16.53 -23.94
CA ALA A 486 -17.13 17.20 -24.24
C ALA A 486 -17.53 17.05 -25.73
N GLU A 487 -16.54 16.92 -26.62
CA GLU A 487 -16.72 16.70 -28.06
C GLU A 487 -17.01 15.22 -28.40
N GLY A 488 -16.91 14.31 -27.41
CA GLY A 488 -17.17 12.89 -27.55
C GLY A 488 -15.95 12.02 -27.88
N ASP A 489 -14.77 12.60 -27.94
CA ASP A 489 -13.54 11.86 -28.18
C ASP A 489 -13.14 11.00 -26.98
N PRO A 490 -12.60 9.78 -27.15
CA PRO A 490 -12.16 8.94 -26.06
C PRO A 490 -11.02 9.57 -25.28
N ILE A 491 -11.15 9.61 -23.94
CA ILE A 491 -10.05 9.95 -23.04
C ILE A 491 -9.22 8.69 -22.79
N ARG A 492 -7.92 8.79 -23.02
CA ARG A 492 -6.98 7.70 -22.76
C ARG A 492 -7.10 7.23 -21.29
N PRO A 493 -7.12 5.90 -21.02
CA PRO A 493 -6.98 5.38 -19.67
C PRO A 493 -5.70 5.92 -19.02
N TYR A 494 -5.71 6.03 -17.69
CA TYR A 494 -4.55 6.53 -16.96
C TYR A 494 -3.29 5.70 -17.27
N ASP A 495 -3.42 4.36 -17.23
CA ASP A 495 -2.31 3.45 -17.42
C ASP A 495 -2.67 2.30 -18.38
N MET A 496 -3.52 1.37 -17.97
CA MET A 496 -3.84 0.15 -18.71
C MET A 496 -5.34 0.00 -18.97
N SER A 497 -5.69 -0.57 -20.10
CA SER A 497 -7.08 -0.91 -20.46
C SER A 497 -7.36 -2.42 -20.40
N ALA A 498 -6.32 -3.27 -20.49
CA ALA A 498 -6.41 -4.72 -20.44
C ALA A 498 -5.32 -5.28 -19.49
N ASP A 499 -5.69 -6.19 -18.62
CA ASP A 499 -4.85 -6.59 -17.51
C ASP A 499 -5.20 -8.00 -16.96
N VAL A 500 -5.57 -8.92 -17.82
CA VAL A 500 -5.84 -10.31 -17.45
C VAL A 500 -4.53 -11.08 -17.34
N LEU A 501 -4.19 -11.53 -16.14
CA LEU A 501 -2.93 -12.23 -15.85
C LEU A 501 -2.75 -13.49 -16.71
N ALA A 502 -3.82 -14.24 -16.92
CA ALA A 502 -3.80 -15.44 -17.75
C ALA A 502 -3.39 -15.14 -19.20
N GLU A 503 -3.87 -14.03 -19.76
CA GLU A 503 -3.51 -13.60 -21.14
C GLU A 503 -2.06 -13.13 -21.20
N PHE A 504 -1.58 -12.35 -20.22
CA PHE A 504 -0.18 -11.92 -20.16
C PHE A 504 0.81 -13.08 -20.08
N MET A 505 0.41 -14.15 -19.39
CA MET A 505 1.27 -15.31 -19.19
C MET A 505 1.05 -16.44 -20.22
N GLY A 506 0.07 -16.31 -21.10
CA GLY A 506 -0.27 -17.34 -22.10
C GLY A 506 -0.76 -18.64 -21.45
N VAL A 507 -1.48 -18.54 -20.34
CA VAL A 507 -2.02 -19.67 -19.56
C VAL A 507 -3.51 -19.82 -19.85
N ARG A 508 -3.93 -21.03 -20.20
CA ARG A 508 -5.36 -21.33 -20.34
C ARG A 508 -6.04 -21.32 -18.96
N VAL A 509 -7.12 -20.54 -18.88
CA VAL A 509 -8.00 -20.47 -17.71
C VAL A 509 -9.44 -20.55 -18.19
N ASP A 510 -10.19 -21.50 -17.68
CA ASP A 510 -11.59 -21.73 -18.06
C ASP A 510 -12.49 -21.15 -16.94
N PRO A 511 -13.33 -20.14 -17.22
CA PRO A 511 -14.39 -19.74 -16.30
C PRO A 511 -15.47 -20.84 -16.26
N VAL A 512 -15.96 -21.19 -15.07
CA VAL A 512 -17.01 -22.21 -14.88
C VAL A 512 -18.13 -21.69 -14.00
N SER A 513 -19.39 -22.08 -14.32
CA SER A 513 -20.62 -21.67 -13.63
C SER A 513 -21.08 -22.64 -12.54
#